data_b77773771976d1c527953dcdb86d0c32
#
_entry.id   b77773771976d1c527953dcdb86d0c32
#
_cell.length_a   1.000
_cell.length_b   1.000
_cell.length_c   1.000
_cell.angle_alpha   90.00
_cell.angle_beta   90.00
_cell.angle_gamma   90.00
#
_symmetry.space_group_name_H-M   'P 1'
#
loop_
_entity.id
_entity.type
_entity.pdbx_description
1 polymer ?
#
loop_
_entity_poly.entity_id
_entity_poly.type
_entity_poly.pdbx_seq_one_letter_code
_entity_poly.pdbx_strand_id
1 'polypeptide(L)'
;MSSGEEIKLNTSEATPCSSCGGPMSYKPSTQALVCEYCGSVKEIEQGELELKEHDFVSFMESYEKESFNTTKVVECSSCHATATVDENLKSMACPYCANPLVEQDIHEERYIKPEYVAPFAVDRNQVVGILHQWIKGLWFAPNKIKRGIFSADNLRGVYVPFWTYDMQTYTQYRGERGDAYYVTVGSGDNKRRERRVSWSRVNGTVSNFYDDVLVTGSKTLKMDLLNSISTGWDPKAVQKIKPDYLSGFITEKYQVDLKEGYDRARDIVAQYERESVKRDIGGDEQRVHNMDTELSNMTFKHILLPLYVSSFAYGSKQYTFYVNGVTGRITGERPYSAWKIAFACFIGLVILIFLIFLFKDA
;
A
#
# COMPACT_ATOMS: atom_id res chain seq x y z
N MET A 1 15.80 -0.16 -39.40
CA MET A 1 15.40 -1.47 -38.84
C MET A 1 16.58 -1.93 -37.99
N SER A 2 16.56 -1.57 -36.73
CA SER A 2 17.57 -1.99 -35.75
C SER A 2 16.89 -3.00 -34.84
N SER A 3 17.36 -4.24 -34.89
CA SER A 3 16.95 -5.34 -34.04
C SER A 3 17.35 -5.01 -32.59
N GLY A 4 16.36 -4.61 -31.77
CA GLY A 4 16.55 -4.51 -30.34
C GLY A 4 16.71 -5.89 -29.75
N GLU A 5 17.92 -6.24 -29.32
CA GLU A 5 18.16 -7.38 -28.47
C GLU A 5 17.45 -7.16 -27.13
N GLU A 6 16.52 -8.05 -26.81
CA GLU A 6 15.92 -8.12 -25.47
C GLU A 6 17.00 -8.46 -24.44
N ILE A 7 17.30 -7.49 -23.58
CA ILE A 7 18.29 -7.67 -22.53
C ILE A 7 17.61 -8.36 -21.35
N LYS A 8 18.11 -9.53 -20.98
CA LYS A 8 17.71 -10.28 -19.79
C LYS A 8 18.17 -9.53 -18.53
N LEU A 9 17.21 -9.20 -17.68
CA LEU A 9 17.41 -8.68 -16.34
C LEU A 9 18.30 -9.62 -15.52
N ASN A 10 19.49 -9.19 -15.14
CA ASN A 10 20.18 -9.74 -13.97
C ASN A 10 19.79 -8.88 -12.76
N THR A 11 18.75 -9.31 -12.09
CA THR A 11 18.38 -8.86 -10.77
C THR A 11 19.40 -9.39 -9.78
N SER A 12 20.05 -8.55 -8.95
CA SER A 12 21.01 -8.92 -7.91
C SER A 12 21.90 -10.12 -8.28
N GLU A 13 23.13 -10.24 -7.87
CA GLU A 13 23.98 -11.41 -8.18
C GLU A 13 23.18 -12.69 -8.01
N ALA A 14 22.62 -13.19 -9.12
CA ALA A 14 21.75 -14.34 -9.09
C ALA A 14 22.57 -15.51 -8.55
N THR A 15 22.19 -16.02 -7.39
CA THR A 15 22.86 -17.19 -6.79
C THR A 15 22.98 -18.27 -7.86
N PRO A 16 24.21 -18.69 -8.26
CA PRO A 16 24.35 -19.69 -9.28
C PRO A 16 23.87 -21.06 -8.77
N CYS A 17 23.17 -21.78 -9.63
CA CYS A 17 22.69 -23.11 -9.30
C CYS A 17 23.91 -24.08 -9.13
N SER A 18 23.98 -24.77 -8.00
CA SER A 18 25.02 -25.73 -7.71
C SER A 18 25.04 -26.95 -8.67
N SER A 19 23.91 -27.24 -9.34
CA SER A 19 23.75 -28.39 -10.23
C SER A 19 24.11 -28.08 -11.68
N CYS A 20 23.80 -26.88 -12.20
CA CYS A 20 23.99 -26.57 -13.63
C CYS A 20 24.63 -25.20 -13.90
N GLY A 21 24.94 -24.41 -12.84
CA GLY A 21 25.53 -23.08 -12.99
C GLY A 21 24.55 -21.99 -13.46
N GLY A 22 23.29 -22.31 -13.77
CA GLY A 22 22.30 -21.37 -14.23
C GLY A 22 21.82 -20.44 -13.09
N PRO A 23 21.20 -19.28 -13.40
CA PRO A 23 20.68 -18.37 -12.38
C PRO A 23 19.50 -19.01 -11.63
N MET A 24 19.43 -18.76 -10.33
CA MET A 24 18.29 -19.12 -9.49
C MET A 24 17.45 -17.89 -9.19
N SER A 25 16.12 -18.03 -9.20
CA SER A 25 15.18 -16.97 -8.85
C SER A 25 14.29 -17.39 -7.69
N TYR A 26 13.88 -16.43 -6.87
CA TYR A 26 12.95 -16.67 -5.77
C TYR A 26 11.56 -17.05 -6.30
N LYS A 27 11.01 -18.14 -5.79
CA LYS A 27 9.69 -18.63 -6.14
C LYS A 27 8.73 -18.57 -4.98
N PRO A 28 7.72 -17.66 -5.02
CA PRO A 28 6.80 -17.45 -3.90
C PRO A 28 6.08 -18.71 -3.43
N SER A 29 5.68 -19.60 -4.36
CA SER A 29 4.96 -20.85 -4.05
C SER A 29 5.75 -21.85 -3.21
N THR A 30 7.07 -21.84 -3.31
CA THR A 30 7.98 -22.72 -2.55
C THR A 30 8.74 -21.97 -1.45
N GLN A 31 8.72 -20.65 -1.47
CA GLN A 31 9.52 -19.76 -0.61
C GLN A 31 11.01 -20.07 -0.63
N ALA A 32 11.52 -20.51 -1.80
CA ALA A 32 12.88 -20.95 -2.02
C ALA A 32 13.40 -20.41 -3.36
N LEU A 33 14.71 -20.50 -3.56
CA LEU A 33 15.33 -20.27 -4.86
C LEU A 33 15.13 -21.49 -5.75
N VAL A 34 14.70 -21.26 -6.99
CA VAL A 34 14.50 -22.33 -8.00
C VAL A 34 15.30 -21.99 -9.25
N CYS A 35 16.05 -22.94 -9.76
CA CYS A 35 16.74 -22.81 -11.03
C CYS A 35 15.77 -23.02 -12.19
N GLU A 36 15.67 -22.03 -13.08
CA GLU A 36 14.77 -22.10 -14.24
C GLU A 36 15.20 -23.13 -15.29
N TYR A 37 16.49 -23.52 -15.29
CA TYR A 37 17.06 -24.47 -16.29
C TYR A 37 16.91 -25.92 -15.86
N CYS A 38 17.25 -26.28 -14.63
CA CYS A 38 17.27 -27.67 -14.16
C CYS A 38 16.23 -27.99 -13.07
N GLY A 39 15.49 -26.99 -12.58
CA GLY A 39 14.48 -27.16 -11.55
C GLY A 39 15.03 -27.39 -10.12
N SER A 40 16.36 -27.34 -9.92
CA SER A 40 16.95 -27.49 -8.58
C SER A 40 16.42 -26.43 -7.64
N VAL A 41 16.12 -26.83 -6.41
CA VAL A 41 15.59 -25.97 -5.33
C VAL A 41 16.68 -25.80 -4.28
N LYS A 42 16.87 -24.56 -3.83
CA LYS A 42 17.71 -24.20 -2.69
C LYS A 42 16.87 -23.47 -1.67
N GLU A 43 16.74 -24.03 -0.48
CA GLU A 43 16.04 -23.38 0.63
C GLU A 43 16.81 -22.13 1.09
N ILE A 44 16.07 -21.11 1.51
CA ILE A 44 16.63 -19.91 2.09
C ILE A 44 16.64 -20.11 3.62
N GLU A 45 17.85 -20.25 4.18
CA GLU A 45 18.00 -20.41 5.63
C GLU A 45 17.38 -19.22 6.35
N GLN A 46 16.42 -19.48 7.22
CA GLN A 46 15.86 -18.48 8.11
C GLN A 46 16.72 -18.43 9.38
N GLY A 47 17.36 -17.28 9.63
CA GLY A 47 18.04 -17.04 10.91
C GLY A 47 17.03 -16.65 12.00
N GLU A 48 17.46 -16.69 13.26
CA GLU A 48 16.68 -16.05 14.33
C GLU A 48 16.47 -14.57 13.99
N LEU A 49 15.20 -14.15 13.99
CA LEU A 49 14.80 -12.79 13.64
C LEU A 49 14.67 -11.98 14.92
N GLU A 50 15.67 -11.16 15.23
CA GLU A 50 15.53 -10.05 16.15
C GLU A 50 15.22 -8.80 15.32
N LEU A 51 13.98 -8.31 15.42
CA LEU A 51 13.58 -7.06 14.78
C LEU A 51 14.21 -5.90 15.57
N LYS A 52 15.21 -5.29 14.99
CA LYS A 52 15.90 -4.14 15.57
C LYS A 52 15.27 -2.87 15.03
N GLU A 53 14.85 -2.01 15.93
CA GLU A 53 14.37 -0.67 15.65
C GLU A 53 15.46 0.36 15.91
N HIS A 54 15.47 1.41 15.14
CA HIS A 54 16.41 2.49 15.28
C HIS A 54 15.76 3.67 16.00
N ASP A 55 16.43 4.21 16.99
CA ASP A 55 16.01 5.49 17.58
C ASP A 55 16.04 6.59 16.54
N PHE A 56 14.90 7.25 16.32
CA PHE A 56 14.74 8.21 15.23
C PHE A 56 15.63 9.44 15.42
N VAL A 57 15.71 9.97 16.64
CA VAL A 57 16.44 11.22 16.92
C VAL A 57 17.93 11.00 16.76
N SER A 58 18.47 9.97 17.41
CA SER A 58 19.91 9.64 17.33
C SER A 58 20.33 9.29 15.91
N PHE A 59 19.46 8.60 15.16
CA PHE A 59 19.75 8.27 13.77
C PHE A 59 19.78 9.52 12.88
N MET A 60 18.83 10.43 13.03
CA MET A 60 18.80 11.67 12.24
C MET A 60 20.01 12.57 12.53
N GLU A 61 20.45 12.65 13.79
CA GLU A 61 21.65 13.39 14.14
C GLU A 61 22.94 12.81 13.51
N SER A 62 23.04 11.49 13.42
CA SER A 62 24.17 10.83 12.75
C SER A 62 24.07 10.94 11.22
N TYR A 63 22.84 10.81 10.68
CA TYR A 63 22.57 10.89 9.24
C TYR A 63 22.97 12.24 8.63
N GLU A 64 22.86 13.32 9.38
CA GLU A 64 23.29 14.64 8.93
C GLU A 64 24.82 14.81 8.93
N LYS A 65 25.53 14.08 9.79
CA LYS A 65 26.98 14.25 10.05
C LYS A 65 27.87 13.30 9.26
N GLU A 66 27.41 12.12 8.89
CA GLU A 66 28.23 11.08 8.27
C GLU A 66 28.02 10.98 6.75
N SER A 67 29.06 10.50 6.04
CA SER A 67 28.95 10.11 4.62
C SER A 67 28.24 8.76 4.52
N PHE A 68 26.95 8.81 4.23
CA PHE A 68 26.15 7.59 4.03
C PHE A 68 26.47 6.88 2.72
N ASN A 69 26.15 5.58 2.69
CA ASN A 69 26.23 4.78 1.47
C ASN A 69 25.42 5.42 0.36
N THR A 70 26.02 5.55 -0.80
CA THR A 70 25.32 5.89 -2.04
C THR A 70 24.86 4.60 -2.72
N THR A 71 23.76 4.68 -3.47
CA THR A 71 23.32 3.59 -4.37
C THR A 71 23.01 4.18 -5.73
N LYS A 72 23.21 3.36 -6.77
CA LYS A 72 22.82 3.73 -8.12
C LYS A 72 21.32 3.55 -8.27
N VAL A 73 20.64 4.57 -8.76
CA VAL A 73 19.21 4.57 -9.01
C VAL A 73 18.94 5.02 -10.43
N VAL A 74 17.84 4.54 -10.99
CA VAL A 74 17.28 5.01 -12.25
C VAL A 74 15.90 5.60 -12.01
N GLU A 75 15.68 6.81 -12.52
CA GLU A 75 14.38 7.48 -12.47
C GLU A 75 13.66 7.33 -13.81
N CYS A 76 12.36 7.00 -13.77
CA CYS A 76 11.54 6.93 -14.97
C CYS A 76 11.16 8.34 -15.43
N SER A 77 11.56 8.72 -16.63
CA SER A 77 11.24 10.03 -17.24
C SER A 77 9.74 10.29 -17.44
N SER A 78 8.89 9.24 -17.38
CA SER A 78 7.45 9.34 -17.61
C SER A 78 6.62 9.44 -16.33
N CYS A 79 6.91 8.63 -15.31
CA CYS A 79 6.11 8.56 -14.08
C CYS A 79 6.93 8.85 -12.81
N HIS A 80 8.21 9.19 -12.98
CA HIS A 80 9.15 9.53 -11.89
C HIS A 80 9.37 8.43 -10.84
N ALA A 81 8.96 7.18 -11.13
CA ALA A 81 9.29 6.04 -10.28
C ALA A 81 10.81 5.83 -10.25
N THR A 82 11.36 5.59 -9.07
CA THR A 82 12.79 5.31 -8.88
C THR A 82 13.00 3.84 -8.53
N ALA A 83 13.97 3.20 -9.19
CA ALA A 83 14.36 1.83 -8.90
C ALA A 83 15.86 1.77 -8.59
N THR A 84 16.26 0.85 -7.71
CA THR A 84 17.68 0.55 -7.50
C THR A 84 18.22 -0.24 -8.68
N VAL A 85 19.44 0.09 -9.09
CA VAL A 85 20.07 -0.49 -10.28
C VAL A 85 21.31 -1.28 -9.87
N ASP A 86 21.39 -2.52 -10.32
CA ASP A 86 22.62 -3.30 -10.25
C ASP A 86 23.57 -2.94 -11.40
N GLU A 87 24.88 -3.12 -11.19
CA GLU A 87 25.94 -2.63 -12.08
C GLU A 87 25.87 -3.14 -13.53
N ASN A 88 25.06 -4.15 -13.81
CA ASN A 88 24.93 -4.78 -15.13
C ASN A 88 23.66 -4.41 -15.91
N LEU A 89 22.90 -3.43 -15.43
CA LEU A 89 21.63 -3.07 -16.05
C LEU A 89 21.85 -2.11 -17.23
N LYS A 90 21.56 -2.54 -18.46
CA LYS A 90 21.67 -1.70 -19.66
C LYS A 90 20.34 -1.08 -20.08
N SER A 91 19.21 -1.77 -19.90
CA SER A 91 17.87 -1.20 -20.05
C SER A 91 16.80 -2.08 -19.36
N MET A 92 15.76 -1.45 -18.84
CA MET A 92 14.59 -2.15 -18.28
C MET A 92 13.33 -1.33 -18.57
N ALA A 93 12.17 -1.96 -18.46
CA ALA A 93 10.90 -1.24 -18.50
C ALA A 93 10.44 -0.87 -17.10
N CYS A 94 9.93 0.35 -16.95
CA CYS A 94 9.37 0.82 -15.70
C CYS A 94 8.22 -0.11 -15.24
N PRO A 95 8.22 -0.60 -13.99
CA PRO A 95 7.20 -1.51 -13.50
C PRO A 95 5.79 -0.87 -13.44
N TYR A 96 5.71 0.45 -13.38
CA TYR A 96 4.46 1.18 -13.21
C TYR A 96 3.83 1.64 -14.51
N CYS A 97 4.62 2.14 -15.46
CA CYS A 97 4.09 2.71 -16.71
C CYS A 97 4.63 2.00 -17.97
N ALA A 98 5.50 1.00 -17.82
CA ALA A 98 6.15 0.24 -18.90
C ALA A 98 7.03 1.10 -19.84
N ASN A 99 7.34 2.35 -19.49
CA ASN A 99 8.25 3.18 -20.25
C ASN A 99 9.69 2.62 -20.15
N PRO A 100 10.49 2.61 -21.22
CA PRO A 100 11.87 2.16 -21.14
C PRO A 100 12.68 3.03 -20.15
N LEU A 101 13.44 2.36 -19.28
CA LEU A 101 14.44 2.99 -18.43
C LEU A 101 15.79 2.85 -19.12
N VAL A 102 16.55 3.93 -19.20
CA VAL A 102 17.83 3.93 -19.95
C VAL A 102 18.98 4.30 -19.02
N GLU A 103 20.20 3.83 -19.38
CA GLU A 103 21.40 4.03 -18.59
C GLU A 103 21.73 5.50 -18.32
N GLN A 104 21.31 6.42 -19.20
CA GLN A 104 21.53 7.87 -19.06
C GLN A 104 20.76 8.47 -17.88
N ASP A 105 19.73 7.82 -17.39
CA ASP A 105 18.90 8.26 -16.27
C ASP A 105 19.43 7.71 -14.92
N ILE A 106 20.59 7.01 -14.92
CA ILE A 106 21.21 6.45 -13.72
C ILE A 106 22.05 7.52 -13.03
N HIS A 107 21.84 7.68 -11.73
CA HIS A 107 22.62 8.58 -10.88
C HIS A 107 22.82 7.96 -9.49
N GLU A 108 23.76 8.52 -8.74
CA GLU A 108 24.03 8.07 -7.36
C GLU A 108 23.29 8.96 -6.37
N GLU A 109 22.62 8.32 -5.43
CA GLU A 109 21.92 9.02 -4.34
C GLU A 109 22.21 8.41 -2.98
N ARG A 110 22.08 9.23 -1.93
CA ARG A 110 22.09 8.73 -0.55
C ARG A 110 20.96 7.75 -0.34
N TYR A 111 21.25 6.68 0.37
CA TYR A 111 20.31 5.59 0.54
C TYR A 111 20.39 4.98 1.94
N ILE A 112 19.27 5.00 2.66
CA ILE A 112 19.07 4.20 3.86
C ILE A 112 18.63 2.82 3.38
N LYS A 113 19.52 1.81 3.53
CA LYS A 113 19.21 0.45 3.08
C LYS A 113 18.04 -0.13 3.88
N PRO A 114 17.11 -0.84 3.22
CA PRO A 114 16.10 -1.61 3.95
C PRO A 114 16.78 -2.76 4.69
N GLU A 115 16.31 -3.04 5.90
CA GLU A 115 16.84 -4.12 6.72
C GLU A 115 15.96 -5.37 6.69
N TYR A 116 14.68 -5.17 6.40
CA TYR A 116 13.67 -6.23 6.44
C TYR A 116 12.85 -6.28 5.15
N VAL A 117 12.32 -7.45 4.85
CA VAL A 117 11.46 -7.71 3.70
C VAL A 117 10.34 -8.67 4.09
N ALA A 118 9.11 -8.41 3.64
CA ALA A 118 8.09 -9.43 3.58
C ALA A 118 8.24 -10.18 2.25
N PRO A 119 8.60 -11.46 2.22
CA PRO A 119 8.75 -12.19 0.97
C PRO A 119 7.42 -12.30 0.23
N PHE A 120 7.46 -12.35 -1.10
CA PHE A 120 6.28 -12.74 -1.88
C PHE A 120 5.81 -14.13 -1.47
N ALA A 121 4.51 -14.29 -1.19
CA ALA A 121 3.88 -15.57 -0.87
C ALA A 121 2.94 -16.04 -2.00
N VAL A 122 2.42 -15.12 -2.81
CA VAL A 122 1.55 -15.40 -3.96
C VAL A 122 2.39 -15.37 -5.23
N ASP A 123 2.32 -16.42 -6.04
CA ASP A 123 3.05 -16.45 -7.30
C ASP A 123 2.29 -15.76 -8.45
N ARG A 124 3.00 -15.49 -9.56
CA ARG A 124 2.46 -14.77 -10.72
C ARG A 124 1.24 -15.46 -11.35
N ASN A 125 1.22 -16.79 -11.39
CA ASN A 125 0.10 -17.53 -11.98
C ASN A 125 -1.15 -17.45 -11.12
N GLN A 126 -0.97 -17.49 -9.80
CA GLN A 126 -2.05 -17.27 -8.83
C GLN A 126 -2.62 -15.85 -8.98
N VAL A 127 -1.75 -14.82 -9.11
CA VAL A 127 -2.19 -13.44 -9.33
C VAL A 127 -3.00 -13.30 -10.62
N VAL A 128 -2.61 -13.94 -11.71
CA VAL A 128 -3.39 -13.96 -12.96
C VAL A 128 -4.78 -14.54 -12.73
N GLY A 129 -4.89 -15.62 -11.96
CA GLY A 129 -6.17 -16.21 -11.58
C GLY A 129 -7.04 -15.26 -10.75
N ILE A 130 -6.46 -14.63 -9.73
CA ILE A 130 -7.11 -13.61 -8.88
C ILE A 130 -7.62 -12.45 -9.74
N LEU A 131 -6.79 -11.95 -10.64
CA LEU A 131 -7.13 -10.86 -11.54
C LEU A 131 -8.31 -11.21 -12.45
N HIS A 132 -8.31 -12.42 -13.04
CA HIS A 132 -9.42 -12.87 -13.87
C HIS A 132 -10.73 -12.94 -13.09
N GLN A 133 -10.69 -13.42 -11.84
CA GLN A 133 -11.88 -13.46 -10.97
C GLN A 133 -12.37 -12.04 -10.64
N TRP A 134 -11.46 -11.15 -10.27
CA TRP A 134 -11.77 -9.76 -9.96
C TRP A 134 -12.44 -9.05 -11.14
N ILE A 135 -11.89 -9.18 -12.35
CA ILE A 135 -12.44 -8.56 -13.57
C ILE A 135 -13.83 -9.11 -13.89
N LYS A 136 -14.05 -10.42 -13.73
CA LYS A 136 -15.39 -11.02 -13.95
C LYS A 136 -16.43 -10.40 -13.02
N GLY A 137 -16.06 -10.08 -11.77
CA GLY A 137 -16.91 -9.42 -10.78
C GLY A 137 -17.25 -7.96 -11.08
N LEU A 138 -16.53 -7.29 -12.00
CA LEU A 138 -16.76 -5.89 -12.33
C LEU A 138 -17.98 -5.70 -13.24
N TRP A 139 -19.20 -5.68 -12.67
CA TRP A 139 -20.46 -5.60 -13.43
C TRP A 139 -20.50 -4.42 -14.42
N PHE A 140 -20.14 -3.22 -13.96
CA PHE A 140 -20.19 -2.00 -14.77
C PHE A 140 -19.01 -1.80 -15.72
N ALA A 141 -18.00 -2.69 -15.70
CA ALA A 141 -16.89 -2.60 -16.63
C ALA A 141 -17.30 -2.99 -18.07
N PRO A 142 -16.70 -2.35 -19.10
CA PRO A 142 -16.93 -2.71 -20.49
C PRO A 142 -16.57 -4.17 -20.78
N ASN A 143 -17.36 -4.82 -21.65
CA ASN A 143 -17.16 -6.25 -21.97
C ASN A 143 -15.81 -6.53 -22.66
N LYS A 144 -15.24 -5.55 -23.37
CA LYS A 144 -13.91 -5.67 -24.00
C LYS A 144 -12.81 -5.98 -22.98
N ILE A 145 -12.91 -5.39 -21.76
CA ILE A 145 -11.93 -5.61 -20.69
C ILE A 145 -12.04 -7.05 -20.17
N LYS A 146 -13.27 -7.59 -20.07
CA LYS A 146 -13.50 -8.95 -19.60
C LYS A 146 -12.98 -10.04 -20.54
N ARG A 147 -12.69 -9.70 -21.81
CA ARG A 147 -12.34 -10.65 -22.88
C ARG A 147 -10.85 -10.77 -23.18
N GLY A 148 -9.94 -10.13 -22.40
CA GLY A 148 -8.54 -10.44 -22.57
C GLY A 148 -7.56 -9.29 -22.82
N ILE A 149 -7.76 -8.13 -22.21
CA ILE A 149 -6.75 -7.05 -22.26
C ILE A 149 -5.56 -7.34 -21.32
N PHE A 150 -5.65 -8.38 -20.48
CA PHE A 150 -4.65 -8.69 -19.48
C PHE A 150 -3.75 -9.83 -19.93
N SER A 151 -2.53 -9.49 -20.32
CA SER A 151 -1.45 -10.43 -20.46
C SER A 151 -0.71 -10.56 -19.14
N ALA A 152 -0.33 -11.80 -18.79
CA ALA A 152 0.59 -12.07 -17.70
C ALA A 152 1.92 -11.30 -17.85
N ASP A 153 2.29 -10.97 -19.09
CA ASP A 153 3.54 -10.29 -19.43
C ASP A 153 3.62 -8.87 -18.87
N ASN A 154 2.47 -8.22 -18.64
CA ASN A 154 2.38 -6.86 -18.07
C ASN A 154 2.37 -6.85 -16.54
N LEU A 155 2.31 -8.02 -15.88
CA LEU A 155 2.33 -8.12 -14.44
C LEU A 155 3.78 -8.05 -13.93
N ARG A 156 4.08 -7.08 -13.09
CA ARG A 156 5.41 -6.90 -12.49
C ARG A 156 5.34 -7.06 -10.97
N GLY A 157 6.25 -7.87 -10.43
CA GLY A 157 6.46 -7.95 -8.99
C GLY A 157 7.48 -6.90 -8.56
N VAL A 158 7.11 -6.08 -7.59
CA VAL A 158 7.92 -4.97 -7.09
C VAL A 158 7.97 -5.02 -5.58
N TYR A 159 9.15 -4.91 -5.01
CA TYR A 159 9.31 -4.60 -3.60
C TYR A 159 9.24 -3.10 -3.42
N VAL A 160 8.24 -2.67 -2.67
CA VAL A 160 7.97 -1.26 -2.38
C VAL A 160 8.54 -0.89 -1.02
N PRO A 161 9.28 0.21 -0.90
CA PRO A 161 9.82 0.68 0.38
C PRO A 161 8.72 1.24 1.26
N PHE A 162 8.78 0.88 2.54
CA PHE A 162 7.93 1.43 3.59
C PHE A 162 8.78 1.78 4.82
N TRP A 163 8.38 2.84 5.47
CA TRP A 163 8.81 3.18 6.81
C TRP A 163 7.79 2.69 7.82
N THR A 164 8.21 2.12 8.92
CA THR A 164 7.37 1.95 10.11
C THR A 164 7.89 2.87 11.20
N TYR A 165 6.98 3.43 11.97
CA TYR A 165 7.33 4.29 13.09
C TYR A 165 6.58 3.82 14.33
N ASP A 166 7.31 3.72 15.44
CA ASP A 166 6.71 3.54 16.73
C ASP A 166 6.81 4.83 17.53
N MET A 167 5.81 5.13 18.31
CA MET A 167 5.83 6.32 19.15
C MET A 167 4.88 6.21 20.33
N GLN A 168 5.32 6.75 21.45
CA GLN A 168 4.52 6.94 22.64
C GLN A 168 3.90 8.33 22.59
N THR A 169 2.58 8.42 22.84
CA THR A 169 1.86 9.69 22.95
C THR A 169 1.39 9.94 24.36
N TYR A 170 1.34 11.21 24.73
CA TYR A 170 0.71 11.72 25.93
C TYR A 170 -0.10 12.96 25.55
N THR A 171 -1.43 12.85 25.56
CA THR A 171 -2.33 13.89 25.05
C THR A 171 -3.22 14.43 26.16
N GLN A 172 -3.09 15.72 26.43
CA GLN A 172 -4.04 16.47 27.28
C GLN A 172 -5.10 17.07 26.37
N TYR A 173 -6.37 16.96 26.78
CA TYR A 173 -7.47 17.49 25.96
C TYR A 173 -8.53 18.25 26.77
N ARG A 174 -9.28 19.07 26.04
CA ARG A 174 -10.51 19.73 26.50
C ARG A 174 -11.59 19.51 25.46
N GLY A 175 -12.80 19.20 25.93
CA GLY A 175 -13.91 18.92 25.05
C GLY A 175 -15.26 19.02 25.73
N GLU A 176 -16.28 18.51 25.04
CA GLU A 176 -17.63 18.37 25.55
C GLU A 176 -18.17 16.98 25.25
N ARG A 177 -18.79 16.37 26.26
CA ARG A 177 -19.56 15.16 26.16
C ARG A 177 -21.02 15.50 25.91
N GLY A 178 -21.64 14.90 24.90
CA GLY A 178 -23.03 15.04 24.54
C GLY A 178 -23.80 13.76 24.87
N ASP A 179 -24.77 13.86 25.78
CA ASP A 179 -25.68 12.78 26.13
C ASP A 179 -27.05 13.04 25.48
N ALA A 180 -27.51 12.13 24.65
CA ALA A 180 -28.77 12.27 23.93
C ALA A 180 -29.95 11.92 24.79
N TYR A 181 -30.99 12.77 24.75
CA TYR A 181 -32.28 12.50 25.37
C TYR A 181 -33.43 12.84 24.42
N TYR A 182 -34.60 12.31 24.71
CA TYR A 182 -35.77 12.49 23.85
C TYR A 182 -36.83 13.30 24.62
N VAL A 183 -37.33 14.31 23.95
CA VAL A 183 -38.45 15.10 24.42
C VAL A 183 -39.67 14.89 23.52
N THR A 184 -40.86 14.88 24.10
CA THR A 184 -42.09 14.86 23.31
C THR A 184 -42.50 16.29 23.05
N VAL A 185 -42.57 16.70 21.80
CA VAL A 185 -42.99 18.04 21.35
C VAL A 185 -44.31 17.92 20.55
N GLY A 186 -45.14 18.97 20.65
CA GLY A 186 -46.44 18.98 19.99
C GLY A 186 -47.58 18.67 20.98
N SER A 187 -48.81 18.90 20.55
CA SER A 187 -50.04 18.64 21.32
C SER A 187 -51.05 17.84 20.47
N GLY A 188 -51.93 17.08 21.14
CA GLY A 188 -52.93 16.25 20.45
C GLY A 188 -52.28 15.17 19.59
N ASP A 189 -52.80 14.98 18.37
CA ASP A 189 -52.35 13.95 17.41
C ASP A 189 -51.00 14.30 16.74
N ASN A 190 -50.49 15.53 16.93
CA ASN A 190 -49.22 15.96 16.36
C ASN A 190 -48.03 15.78 17.33
N LYS A 191 -48.10 14.87 18.29
CA LYS A 191 -47.01 14.56 19.20
C LYS A 191 -45.92 13.81 18.44
N ARG A 192 -44.67 14.36 18.49
CA ARG A 192 -43.47 13.69 17.94
C ARG A 192 -42.37 13.65 18.99
N ARG A 193 -41.55 12.60 18.95
CA ARG A 193 -40.33 12.51 19.75
C ARG A 193 -39.21 13.23 19.00
N GLU A 194 -38.58 14.17 19.66
CA GLU A 194 -37.41 14.93 19.17
C GLU A 194 -36.19 14.56 19.99
N ARG A 195 -35.10 14.18 19.29
CA ARG A 195 -33.80 13.91 19.91
C ARG A 195 -33.12 15.23 20.22
N ARG A 196 -32.69 15.43 21.46
CA ARG A 196 -31.85 16.55 21.91
C ARG A 196 -30.60 16.03 22.57
N VAL A 197 -29.55 16.85 22.64
CA VAL A 197 -28.27 16.52 23.25
C VAL A 197 -27.98 17.53 24.37
N SER A 198 -27.68 17.00 25.53
CA SER A 198 -27.19 17.78 26.66
C SER A 198 -25.65 17.73 26.63
N TRP A 199 -25.02 18.89 26.65
CA TRP A 199 -23.59 19.04 26.58
C TRP A 199 -23.01 19.36 27.96
N SER A 200 -21.94 18.59 28.36
CA SER A 200 -21.16 18.83 29.56
C SER A 200 -19.68 18.97 29.21
N ARG A 201 -18.98 19.90 29.84
CA ARG A 201 -17.55 20.12 29.63
C ARG A 201 -16.77 19.01 30.31
N VAL A 202 -15.75 18.51 29.57
CA VAL A 202 -14.82 17.48 30.03
C VAL A 202 -13.39 17.87 29.69
N ASN A 203 -12.47 17.44 30.52
CA ASN A 203 -11.04 17.48 30.26
C ASN A 203 -10.44 16.17 30.74
N GLY A 204 -9.37 15.75 30.11
CA GLY A 204 -8.72 14.50 30.46
C GLY A 204 -7.34 14.38 29.81
N THR A 205 -6.79 13.19 30.00
CA THR A 205 -5.50 12.82 29.45
C THR A 205 -5.58 11.40 28.92
N VAL A 206 -5.07 11.17 27.72
CA VAL A 206 -4.89 9.81 27.16
C VAL A 206 -3.41 9.58 26.86
N SER A 207 -2.97 8.34 27.04
CA SER A 207 -1.62 7.91 26.71
C SER A 207 -1.70 6.62 25.92
N ASN A 208 -1.11 6.62 24.71
CA ASN A 208 -1.16 5.49 23.79
C ASN A 208 0.24 5.19 23.27
N PHE A 209 0.48 3.92 22.97
CA PHE A 209 1.63 3.48 22.21
C PHE A 209 1.17 3.04 20.82
N TYR A 210 1.74 3.64 19.79
CA TYR A 210 1.51 3.29 18.40
C TYR A 210 2.70 2.50 17.90
N ASP A 211 2.45 1.26 17.52
CA ASP A 211 3.42 0.28 17.09
C ASP A 211 3.28 0.08 15.58
N ASP A 212 4.38 0.16 14.86
CA ASP A 212 4.46 -0.08 13.41
C ASP A 212 3.51 0.79 12.56
N VAL A 213 3.47 2.10 12.81
CA VAL A 213 2.72 3.03 11.94
C VAL A 213 3.33 3.03 10.55
N LEU A 214 2.62 2.41 9.60
CA LEU A 214 3.11 2.13 8.27
C LEU A 214 2.96 3.34 7.33
N VAL A 215 4.07 3.80 6.76
CA VAL A 215 4.13 4.91 5.79
C VAL A 215 4.84 4.46 4.53
N THR A 216 4.21 4.63 3.36
CA THR A 216 4.87 4.29 2.09
C THR A 216 6.03 5.23 1.78
N GLY A 217 7.15 4.65 1.36
CA GLY A 217 8.29 5.37 0.80
C GLY A 217 8.11 5.80 -0.65
N SER A 218 7.05 5.35 -1.32
CA SER A 218 6.78 5.64 -2.73
C SER A 218 5.86 6.84 -2.90
N LYS A 219 6.18 7.72 -3.87
CA LYS A 219 5.29 8.79 -4.39
C LYS A 219 4.56 8.36 -5.66
N THR A 220 5.00 7.27 -6.27
CA THR A 220 4.46 6.77 -7.54
C THR A 220 3.12 6.04 -7.36
N LEU A 221 2.91 5.43 -6.20
CA LEU A 221 1.73 4.64 -5.91
C LEU A 221 0.51 5.52 -5.60
N LYS A 222 -0.65 5.09 -6.10
CA LYS A 222 -1.93 5.71 -5.76
C LYS A 222 -2.37 5.27 -4.37
N MET A 223 -2.33 6.18 -3.42
CA MET A 223 -2.56 5.90 -2.00
C MET A 223 -3.94 5.31 -1.72
N ASP A 224 -4.99 5.76 -2.43
CA ASP A 224 -6.35 5.24 -2.28
C ASP A 224 -6.41 3.73 -2.55
N LEU A 225 -5.71 3.29 -3.60
CA LEU A 225 -5.62 1.88 -3.95
C LEU A 225 -4.75 1.13 -2.96
N LEU A 226 -3.59 1.69 -2.60
CA LEU A 226 -2.65 1.05 -1.68
C LEU A 226 -3.28 0.81 -0.31
N ASN A 227 -3.96 1.79 0.25
CA ASN A 227 -4.62 1.69 1.56
C ASN A 227 -5.68 0.57 1.58
N SER A 228 -6.34 0.28 0.46
CA SER A 228 -7.36 -0.78 0.40
C SER A 228 -6.80 -2.20 0.49
N ILE A 229 -5.50 -2.38 0.24
CA ILE A 229 -4.81 -3.68 0.29
C ILE A 229 -3.73 -3.76 1.37
N SER A 230 -3.36 -2.65 2.00
CA SER A 230 -2.28 -2.58 3.02
C SER A 230 -2.63 -3.37 4.29
N THR A 231 -3.90 -3.51 4.61
CA THR A 231 -4.37 -4.28 5.80
C THR A 231 -3.96 -5.76 5.79
N GLY A 232 -3.38 -6.24 4.69
CA GLY A 232 -2.87 -7.61 4.59
C GLY A 232 -1.35 -7.71 4.77
N TRP A 233 -0.66 -6.61 4.95
CA TRP A 233 0.74 -6.58 5.32
C TRP A 233 0.87 -6.46 6.84
N ASP A 234 1.67 -7.34 7.41
CA ASP A 234 2.03 -7.31 8.83
C ASP A 234 3.50 -6.91 8.93
N PRO A 235 3.82 -5.71 9.44
CA PRO A 235 5.19 -5.26 9.60
C PRO A 235 6.03 -6.13 10.54
N LYS A 236 5.38 -6.96 11.38
CA LYS A 236 6.04 -7.89 12.28
C LYS A 236 6.38 -9.24 11.60
N ALA A 237 5.67 -9.59 10.52
CA ALA A 237 5.90 -10.83 9.78
C ALA A 237 6.96 -10.66 8.67
N VAL A 238 7.90 -9.73 8.86
CA VAL A 238 9.02 -9.51 7.92
C VAL A 238 10.20 -10.41 8.27
N GLN A 239 11.08 -10.60 7.30
CA GLN A 239 12.33 -11.34 7.42
C GLN A 239 13.50 -10.37 7.31
N LYS A 240 14.67 -10.72 7.87
CA LYS A 240 15.88 -9.97 7.57
C LYS A 240 16.16 -10.06 6.07
N ILE A 241 16.48 -8.91 5.45
CA ILE A 241 16.69 -8.88 4.01
C ILE A 241 17.86 -9.77 3.60
N LYS A 242 17.62 -10.59 2.59
CA LYS A 242 18.64 -11.37 1.90
C LYS A 242 18.48 -11.16 0.39
N PRO A 243 19.57 -11.06 -0.38
CA PRO A 243 19.48 -10.91 -1.84
C PRO A 243 18.61 -11.97 -2.50
N ASP A 244 18.59 -13.18 -1.93
CA ASP A 244 17.80 -14.31 -2.40
C ASP A 244 16.29 -14.00 -2.50
N TYR A 245 15.71 -13.25 -1.54
CA TYR A 245 14.29 -12.85 -1.59
C TYR A 245 13.99 -11.83 -2.69
N LEU A 246 14.97 -11.03 -3.09
CA LEU A 246 14.84 -10.00 -4.11
C LEU A 246 15.05 -10.54 -5.52
N SER A 247 15.63 -11.73 -5.64
CA SER A 247 15.98 -12.33 -6.93
C SER A 247 14.75 -12.58 -7.81
N GLY A 248 14.71 -11.96 -8.98
CA GLY A 248 13.58 -12.02 -9.93
C GLY A 248 12.53 -10.91 -9.75
N PHE A 249 12.71 -9.99 -8.79
CA PHE A 249 11.81 -8.87 -8.52
C PHE A 249 12.53 -7.52 -8.62
N ILE A 250 11.77 -6.49 -8.94
CA ILE A 250 12.27 -5.11 -8.96
C ILE A 250 12.17 -4.55 -7.55
N THR A 251 13.18 -3.80 -7.11
CA THR A 251 13.13 -3.06 -5.83
C THR A 251 13.04 -1.57 -6.11
N GLU A 252 11.97 -0.95 -5.63
CA GLU A 252 11.81 0.50 -5.69
C GLU A 252 12.65 1.17 -4.61
N LYS A 253 13.29 2.31 -4.94
CA LYS A 253 13.91 3.17 -3.96
C LYS A 253 12.87 4.12 -3.37
N TYR A 254 12.98 4.45 -2.09
CA TYR A 254 12.10 5.43 -1.47
C TYR A 254 12.29 6.83 -2.10
N GLN A 255 11.17 7.53 -2.28
CA GLN A 255 11.07 8.93 -2.72
C GLN A 255 10.57 9.82 -1.57
N VAL A 256 9.96 9.20 -0.55
CA VAL A 256 9.60 9.82 0.72
C VAL A 256 10.73 9.49 1.68
N ASP A 257 11.53 10.48 2.02
CA ASP A 257 12.64 10.30 2.94
C ASP A 257 12.16 10.01 4.38
N LEU A 258 13.11 9.66 5.25
CA LEU A 258 12.80 9.27 6.63
C LEU A 258 12.09 10.39 7.41
N LYS A 259 12.46 11.67 7.19
CA LYS A 259 11.86 12.80 7.87
C LYS A 259 10.46 13.11 7.35
N GLU A 260 10.27 13.13 6.03
CA GLU A 260 8.95 13.29 5.40
C GLU A 260 8.02 12.14 5.83
N GLY A 261 8.56 10.91 5.90
CA GLY A 261 7.83 9.74 6.40
C GLY A 261 7.37 9.90 7.85
N TYR A 262 8.24 10.43 8.70
CA TYR A 262 7.91 10.71 10.09
C TYR A 262 6.78 11.76 10.22
N ASP A 263 6.83 12.83 9.46
CA ASP A 263 5.77 13.85 9.46
C ASP A 263 4.41 13.24 9.05
N ARG A 264 4.39 12.37 8.05
CA ARG A 264 3.20 11.63 7.64
C ARG A 264 2.71 10.66 8.73
N ALA A 265 3.62 9.97 9.42
CA ALA A 265 3.27 9.09 10.54
C ALA A 265 2.62 9.88 11.68
N ARG A 266 3.12 11.06 12.00
CA ARG A 266 2.52 11.98 12.98
C ARG A 266 1.09 12.36 12.62
N ASP A 267 0.83 12.68 11.35
CA ASP A 267 -0.52 13.01 10.88
C ASP A 267 -1.49 11.82 11.03
N ILE A 268 -1.01 10.60 10.76
CA ILE A 268 -1.79 9.38 10.98
C ILE A 268 -2.10 9.19 12.48
N VAL A 269 -1.07 9.31 13.31
CA VAL A 269 -1.20 9.17 14.77
C VAL A 269 -2.12 10.24 15.36
N ALA A 270 -2.03 11.49 14.88
CA ALA A 270 -2.92 12.56 15.32
C ALA A 270 -4.41 12.25 15.07
N GLN A 271 -4.73 11.54 13.98
CA GLN A 271 -6.09 11.07 13.73
C GLN A 271 -6.50 9.98 14.72
N TYR A 272 -5.64 9.01 14.99
CA TYR A 272 -5.91 7.95 15.97
C TYR A 272 -6.04 8.50 17.38
N GLU A 273 -5.19 9.46 17.75
CA GLU A 273 -5.27 10.16 19.04
C GLU A 273 -6.61 10.91 19.20
N ARG A 274 -7.06 11.58 18.15
CA ARG A 274 -8.37 12.25 18.17
C ARG A 274 -9.52 11.27 18.41
N GLU A 275 -9.47 10.08 17.81
CA GLU A 275 -10.47 9.04 18.06
C GLU A 275 -10.31 8.42 19.47
N SER A 276 -9.09 8.33 20.00
CA SER A 276 -8.83 7.91 21.38
C SER A 276 -9.43 8.91 22.38
N VAL A 277 -9.21 10.20 22.16
CA VAL A 277 -9.80 11.27 22.97
C VAL A 277 -11.33 11.24 22.92
N LYS A 278 -11.94 11.05 21.74
CA LYS A 278 -13.41 10.93 21.63
C LYS A 278 -13.95 9.74 22.44
N ARG A 279 -13.25 8.61 22.43
CA ARG A 279 -13.63 7.43 23.23
C ARG A 279 -13.54 7.72 24.73
N ASP A 280 -12.52 8.46 25.15
CA ASP A 280 -12.34 8.84 26.56
C ASP A 280 -13.41 9.85 27.02
N ILE A 281 -13.76 10.82 26.16
CA ILE A 281 -14.88 11.75 26.39
C ILE A 281 -16.20 10.97 26.61
N GLY A 282 -16.44 9.93 25.81
CA GLY A 282 -17.64 9.11 25.91
C GLY A 282 -18.92 9.85 25.49
N GLY A 283 -20.08 9.31 25.93
CA GLY A 283 -21.39 9.85 25.54
C GLY A 283 -21.81 9.48 24.13
N ASP A 284 -22.96 10.01 23.68
CA ASP A 284 -23.50 9.76 22.33
C ASP A 284 -22.84 10.63 21.26
N GLU A 285 -22.38 11.82 21.66
CA GLU A 285 -21.67 12.76 20.78
C GLU A 285 -20.48 13.40 21.52
N GLN A 286 -19.43 13.72 20.78
CA GLN A 286 -18.21 14.28 21.34
C GLN A 286 -17.78 15.52 20.56
N ARG A 287 -17.33 16.54 21.28
CA ARG A 287 -16.65 17.71 20.71
C ARG A 287 -15.27 17.84 21.34
N VAL A 288 -14.24 17.77 20.51
CA VAL A 288 -12.87 18.00 20.93
C VAL A 288 -12.49 19.43 20.56
N HIS A 289 -12.23 20.26 21.56
CA HIS A 289 -11.92 21.68 21.37
C HIS A 289 -10.42 21.92 21.29
N ASN A 290 -9.65 21.25 22.14
CA ASN A 290 -8.19 21.35 22.15
C ASN A 290 -7.57 20.00 22.45
N MET A 291 -6.45 19.72 21.81
CA MET A 291 -5.56 18.59 22.06
C MET A 291 -4.13 19.11 22.05
N ASP A 292 -3.38 18.74 23.08
CA ASP A 292 -1.94 19.00 23.19
C ASP A 292 -1.26 17.65 23.38
N THR A 293 -0.47 17.23 22.35
CA THR A 293 0.11 15.89 22.26
C THR A 293 1.61 15.97 22.29
N GLU A 294 2.21 15.37 23.29
CA GLU A 294 3.65 15.12 23.38
C GLU A 294 3.98 13.75 22.79
N LEU A 295 5.04 13.69 21.99
CA LEU A 295 5.57 12.44 21.39
C LEU A 295 6.91 12.09 22.03
N SER A 296 7.11 10.81 22.34
CA SER A 296 8.35 10.29 22.90
C SER A 296 8.63 8.88 22.41
N ASN A 297 9.85 8.36 22.70
CA ASN A 297 10.28 7.00 22.35
C ASN A 297 10.02 6.67 20.86
N MET A 298 10.50 7.55 20.00
CA MET A 298 10.30 7.41 18.56
C MET A 298 11.35 6.48 17.98
N THR A 299 10.90 5.36 17.40
CA THR A 299 11.75 4.44 16.65
C THR A 299 11.23 4.25 15.23
N PHE A 300 12.06 3.67 14.37
CA PHE A 300 11.68 3.37 12.99
C PHE A 300 12.38 2.12 12.45
N LYS A 301 11.77 1.55 11.39
CA LYS A 301 12.37 0.51 10.53
C LYS A 301 12.16 0.86 9.06
N HIS A 302 13.10 0.46 8.21
CA HIS A 302 12.95 0.49 6.76
C HIS A 302 12.68 -0.92 6.25
N ILE A 303 11.48 -1.16 5.71
CA ILE A 303 11.02 -2.47 5.26
C ILE A 303 10.64 -2.45 3.78
N LEU A 304 10.74 -3.61 3.14
CA LEU A 304 10.26 -3.84 1.78
C LEU A 304 9.00 -4.71 1.81
N LEU A 305 7.93 -4.25 1.18
CA LEU A 305 6.68 -4.99 1.07
C LEU A 305 6.40 -5.39 -0.38
N PRO A 306 5.92 -6.63 -0.63
CA PRO A 306 5.73 -7.15 -1.97
C PRO A 306 4.42 -6.67 -2.59
N LEU A 307 4.51 -6.15 -3.81
CA LEU A 307 3.37 -5.65 -4.58
C LEU A 307 3.46 -6.13 -6.02
N TYR A 308 2.41 -6.72 -6.53
CA TYR A 308 2.25 -6.87 -7.96
C TYR A 308 1.54 -5.65 -8.53
N VAL A 309 2.14 -5.10 -9.57
CA VAL A 309 1.63 -3.94 -10.29
C VAL A 309 1.38 -4.32 -11.74
N SER A 310 0.26 -3.90 -12.29
CA SER A 310 0.04 -3.95 -13.73
C SER A 310 -0.81 -2.77 -14.16
N SER A 311 -0.62 -2.36 -15.39
CA SER A 311 -1.38 -1.28 -16.02
C SER A 311 -1.88 -1.70 -17.39
N PHE A 312 -3.02 -1.16 -17.79
CA PHE A 312 -3.57 -1.38 -19.12
C PHE A 312 -4.20 -0.11 -19.68
N ALA A 313 -4.11 0.05 -20.98
CA ALA A 313 -4.75 1.16 -21.68
C ALA A 313 -6.18 0.78 -22.10
N TYR A 314 -7.15 1.65 -21.82
CA TYR A 314 -8.50 1.56 -22.37
C TYR A 314 -8.99 2.93 -22.85
N GLY A 315 -9.21 3.05 -24.15
CA GLY A 315 -9.40 4.35 -24.78
C GLY A 315 -8.14 5.20 -24.69
N SER A 316 -8.27 6.43 -24.22
CA SER A 316 -7.15 7.37 -24.01
C SER A 316 -6.60 7.34 -22.57
N LYS A 317 -7.10 6.46 -21.70
CA LYS A 317 -6.72 6.41 -20.28
C LYS A 317 -5.98 5.13 -19.96
N GLN A 318 -4.99 5.27 -19.07
CA GLN A 318 -4.31 4.16 -18.45
C GLN A 318 -4.95 3.85 -17.09
N TYR A 319 -5.15 2.58 -16.82
CA TYR A 319 -5.73 2.07 -15.58
C TYR A 319 -4.71 1.17 -14.90
N THR A 320 -4.56 1.34 -13.60
CA THR A 320 -3.59 0.60 -12.80
C THR A 320 -4.32 -0.25 -11.76
N PHE A 321 -3.80 -1.44 -11.49
CA PHE A 321 -4.24 -2.26 -10.38
C PHE A 321 -3.04 -2.81 -9.61
N TYR A 322 -3.28 -3.08 -8.34
CA TYR A 322 -2.31 -3.59 -7.39
C TYR A 322 -2.81 -4.88 -6.77
N VAL A 323 -1.90 -5.83 -6.56
CA VAL A 323 -2.17 -7.05 -5.82
C VAL A 323 -1.13 -7.19 -4.73
N ASN A 324 -1.59 -7.35 -3.49
CA ASN A 324 -0.72 -7.60 -2.35
C ASN A 324 0.00 -8.94 -2.54
N GLY A 325 1.33 -8.93 -2.54
CA GLY A 325 2.16 -10.11 -2.82
C GLY A 325 2.15 -11.17 -1.73
N VAL A 326 1.63 -10.85 -0.53
CA VAL A 326 1.47 -11.80 0.58
C VAL A 326 0.08 -12.42 0.57
N THR A 327 -0.97 -11.61 0.48
CA THR A 327 -2.35 -12.05 0.68
C THR A 327 -3.14 -12.30 -0.59
N GLY A 328 -2.65 -11.82 -1.73
CA GLY A 328 -3.40 -11.84 -2.99
C GLY A 328 -4.58 -10.86 -3.05
N ARG A 329 -4.76 -9.99 -2.05
CA ARG A 329 -5.80 -8.95 -2.11
C ARG A 329 -5.54 -8.03 -3.29
N ILE A 330 -6.60 -7.77 -4.08
CA ILE A 330 -6.53 -6.97 -5.29
C ILE A 330 -7.38 -5.72 -5.20
N THR A 331 -6.85 -4.62 -5.72
CA THR A 331 -7.56 -3.36 -5.94
C THR A 331 -7.14 -2.75 -7.27
N GLY A 332 -7.94 -1.86 -7.82
CA GLY A 332 -7.55 -1.20 -9.05
C GLY A 332 -8.59 -0.25 -9.60
N GLU A 333 -8.11 0.58 -10.49
CA GLU A 333 -8.96 1.45 -11.29
C GLU A 333 -9.71 0.64 -12.35
N ARG A 334 -10.89 1.09 -12.68
CA ARG A 334 -11.74 0.43 -13.68
C ARG A 334 -12.47 1.46 -14.54
N PRO A 335 -12.52 1.28 -15.84
CA PRO A 335 -13.42 2.06 -16.66
C PRO A 335 -14.86 1.61 -16.45
N TYR A 336 -15.77 2.54 -16.54
CA TYR A 336 -17.19 2.30 -16.44
C TYR A 336 -17.84 2.36 -17.84
N SER A 337 -18.81 1.47 -18.08
CA SER A 337 -19.64 1.47 -19.28
C SER A 337 -20.85 2.38 -19.05
N ALA A 338 -20.89 3.53 -19.72
CA ALA A 338 -22.01 4.47 -19.63
C ALA A 338 -23.35 3.79 -19.95
N TRP A 339 -23.37 2.87 -20.93
CA TRP A 339 -24.56 2.13 -21.30
C TRP A 339 -25.07 1.21 -20.18
N LYS A 340 -24.18 0.50 -19.49
CA LYS A 340 -24.57 -0.36 -18.36
C LYS A 340 -25.09 0.45 -17.17
N ILE A 341 -24.50 1.62 -16.92
CA ILE A 341 -24.98 2.53 -15.89
C ILE A 341 -26.36 3.07 -16.25
N ALA A 342 -26.56 3.56 -17.49
CA ALA A 342 -27.84 4.05 -17.96
C ALA A 342 -28.95 2.96 -17.86
N PHE A 343 -28.62 1.73 -18.23
CA PHE A 343 -29.55 0.59 -18.10
C PHE A 343 -29.89 0.28 -16.65
N ALA A 344 -28.93 0.30 -15.74
CA ALA A 344 -29.18 0.09 -14.31
C ALA A 344 -30.05 1.21 -13.71
N CYS A 345 -29.78 2.48 -14.08
CA CYS A 345 -30.61 3.62 -13.69
C CYS A 345 -32.04 3.50 -14.22
N PHE A 346 -32.21 3.06 -15.46
CA PHE A 346 -33.53 2.84 -16.06
C PHE A 346 -34.33 1.77 -15.30
N ILE A 347 -33.70 0.62 -14.99
CA ILE A 347 -34.34 -0.43 -14.17
C ILE A 347 -34.72 0.12 -12.79
N GLY A 348 -33.82 0.85 -12.12
CA GLY A 348 -34.11 1.47 -10.82
C GLY A 348 -35.28 2.43 -10.87
N LEU A 349 -35.40 3.22 -11.94
CA LEU A 349 -36.53 4.13 -12.15
C LEU A 349 -37.87 3.35 -12.35
N VAL A 350 -37.85 2.29 -13.13
CA VAL A 350 -39.03 1.45 -13.35
C VAL A 350 -39.50 0.82 -12.04
N ILE A 351 -38.58 0.27 -11.23
CA ILE A 351 -38.91 -0.29 -9.91
C ILE A 351 -39.49 0.79 -8.99
N LEU A 352 -38.88 1.99 -8.96
CA LEU A 352 -39.39 3.09 -8.14
C LEU A 352 -40.82 3.51 -8.53
N ILE A 353 -41.07 3.65 -9.83
CA ILE A 353 -42.41 3.96 -10.34
C ILE A 353 -43.39 2.89 -9.93
N PHE A 354 -43.02 1.61 -10.09
CA PHE A 354 -43.88 0.47 -9.71
C PHE A 354 -44.19 0.50 -8.21
N LEU A 355 -43.22 0.76 -7.35
CA LEU A 355 -43.43 0.89 -5.91
C LEU A 355 -44.35 2.07 -5.56
N ILE A 356 -44.18 3.22 -6.21
CA ILE A 356 -45.09 4.37 -6.03
C ILE A 356 -46.53 4.01 -6.38
N PHE A 357 -46.75 3.26 -7.46
CA PHE A 357 -48.10 2.81 -7.83
C PHE A 357 -48.67 1.85 -6.78
N LEU A 358 -47.88 0.90 -6.27
CA LEU A 358 -48.34 -0.05 -5.25
C LEU A 358 -48.71 0.61 -3.93
N PHE A 359 -47.99 1.66 -3.51
CA PHE A 359 -48.21 2.37 -2.24
C PHE A 359 -49.15 3.58 -2.38
N LYS A 360 -49.63 3.92 -3.57
CA LYS A 360 -50.60 4.98 -3.79
C LYS A 360 -52.04 4.59 -3.47
N ASP A 361 -52.32 3.29 -3.52
CA ASP A 361 -53.65 2.69 -3.29
C ASP A 361 -53.75 2.02 -1.90
N ALA A 362 -52.73 2.16 -1.04
CA ALA A 362 -52.70 1.73 0.36
C ALA A 362 -52.76 2.96 1.31
#